data_611b249ecfa513115c1f369b1cdd1255
#
_entry.id   611b249ecfa513115c1f369b1cdd1255
#
_cell.length_a   1.000
_cell.length_b   1.000
_cell.length_c   1.000
_cell.angle_alpha   90.00
_cell.angle_beta   90.00
_cell.angle_gamma   90.00
#
_symmetry.space_group_name_H-M   'P 1'
#
loop_
_entity.id
_entity.type
_entity.pdbx_description
1 polymer ?
#
loop_
_entity_poly.entity_id
_entity_poly.type
_entity_poly.pdbx_seq_one_letter_code
_entity_poly.pdbx_strand_id
1 'polypeptide(L)'
;MILRNLYRKLGGQWKFRPYRFTLPLDNKHATQMNKCQGTIIRRIPLTETSMIVTWCTIEHGILKTVAKGARRPKSPFFGKIDLFFEAEFEISRSKKSDLHQLRDIAIINTRAKIRESYQKTLAASYFVELINKVSEPEAPIRSIYELLVRALNFLDKSNPTQGAVLHFEKEITSYLGILDPEKLPFDTLSEMYNLPKMRPDLIEFINKQNKGSNS
;
A
#
# COMPACT_ATOMS: atom_id res chain seq x y z
N MET A 1 -3.79 -20.69 21.19
CA MET A 1 -5.20 -20.76 21.65
C MET A 1 -5.89 -19.39 21.67
N ILE A 2 -5.21 -18.33 22.07
CA ILE A 2 -5.73 -16.95 22.18
C ILE A 2 -6.14 -16.37 20.79
N LEU A 3 -5.34 -16.54 19.76
CA LEU A 3 -5.64 -16.05 18.39
C LEU A 3 -6.86 -16.73 17.75
N ARG A 4 -7.10 -18.02 18.00
CA ARG A 4 -8.28 -18.73 17.50
C ARG A 4 -9.59 -18.20 18.09
N ASN A 5 -9.57 -17.80 19.35
CA ASN A 5 -10.72 -17.23 20.03
C ASN A 5 -10.99 -15.77 19.62
N LEU A 6 -9.96 -14.96 19.40
CA LEU A 6 -10.10 -13.59 18.86
C LEU A 6 -10.65 -13.61 17.43
N TYR A 7 -10.16 -14.51 16.58
CA TYR A 7 -10.60 -14.66 15.19
C TYR A 7 -12.09 -15.10 15.09
N ARG A 8 -12.54 -15.97 16.00
CA ARG A 8 -13.96 -16.37 16.10
C ARG A 8 -14.87 -15.26 16.62
N LYS A 9 -14.40 -14.42 17.55
CA LYS A 9 -15.16 -13.31 18.12
C LYS A 9 -15.32 -12.12 17.18
N LEU A 10 -14.47 -11.97 16.18
CA LEU A 10 -14.46 -10.86 15.24
C LEU A 10 -15.17 -11.15 13.90
N GLY A 11 -16.03 -12.18 13.87
CA GLY A 11 -16.93 -12.44 12.75
C GLY A 11 -16.22 -12.80 11.45
N GLY A 12 -15.52 -13.92 11.40
CA GLY A 12 -14.68 -14.42 10.32
C GLY A 12 -15.35 -14.62 8.95
N GLN A 13 -15.89 -13.57 8.34
CA GLN A 13 -16.46 -13.61 6.98
C GLN A 13 -15.59 -12.88 5.96
N TRP A 14 -14.31 -13.20 5.89
CA TRP A 14 -13.44 -12.70 4.83
C TRP A 14 -13.13 -13.84 3.84
N LYS A 15 -14.06 -14.09 2.90
CA LYS A 15 -13.78 -14.91 1.72
C LYS A 15 -13.11 -14.04 0.67
N PHE A 16 -11.78 -13.97 0.70
CA PHE A 16 -11.02 -13.42 -0.41
C PHE A 16 -11.10 -14.40 -1.61
N ARG A 17 -11.74 -13.98 -2.70
CA ARG A 17 -11.54 -14.65 -3.99
C ARG A 17 -10.14 -14.25 -4.50
N PRO A 18 -9.31 -15.20 -4.91
CA PRO A 18 -8.03 -14.86 -5.53
C PRO A 18 -8.31 -14.07 -6.83
N TYR A 19 -7.76 -12.87 -6.90
CA TYR A 19 -7.77 -12.10 -8.14
C TYR A 19 -6.83 -12.81 -9.12
N ARG A 20 -7.40 -13.44 -10.15
CA ARG A 20 -6.61 -14.09 -11.20
C ARG A 20 -6.11 -13.00 -12.14
N PHE A 21 -4.92 -12.53 -11.89
CA PHE A 21 -4.21 -11.65 -12.81
C PHE A 21 -3.54 -12.54 -13.87
N THR A 22 -4.05 -12.53 -15.09
CA THR A 22 -3.37 -13.10 -16.23
C THR A 22 -2.42 -12.06 -16.78
N LEU A 23 -1.12 -12.22 -16.51
CA LEU A 23 -0.08 -11.48 -17.23
C LEU A 23 -0.01 -11.99 -18.66
N PRO A 24 0.04 -11.13 -19.69
CA PRO A 24 0.48 -11.54 -21.01
C PRO A 24 1.96 -11.86 -20.93
N LEU A 25 2.30 -13.14 -21.06
CA LEU A 25 3.66 -13.58 -21.40
C LEU A 25 3.86 -13.32 -22.90
N ASP A 26 4.40 -12.18 -23.25
CA ASP A 26 5.02 -12.05 -24.57
C ASP A 26 6.35 -11.30 -24.49
N ASN A 27 7.37 -12.05 -24.87
CA ASN A 27 8.75 -11.69 -24.84
C ASN A 27 9.21 -11.59 -26.30
N LYS A 28 9.60 -10.38 -26.77
CA LYS A 28 10.68 -10.20 -27.77
C LYS A 28 10.94 -8.72 -28.09
N HIS A 29 12.19 -8.27 -27.80
CA HIS A 29 12.92 -7.18 -28.44
C HIS A 29 12.19 -5.87 -28.72
N ALA A 30 11.93 -5.09 -27.64
CA ALA A 30 11.84 -3.65 -27.75
C ALA A 30 12.81 -3.05 -26.72
N THR A 31 13.49 -1.97 -27.08
CA THR A 31 14.19 -1.07 -26.17
C THR A 31 13.45 -1.06 -24.85
N GLN A 32 14.08 -1.46 -23.73
CA GLN A 32 13.41 -1.69 -22.45
C GLN A 32 12.64 -0.43 -22.02
N MET A 33 11.42 -0.30 -22.47
CA MET A 33 10.45 0.61 -21.88
C MET A 33 10.16 0.00 -20.51
N ASN A 34 10.66 0.66 -19.49
CA ASN A 34 10.47 0.22 -18.10
C ASN A 34 9.03 0.56 -17.65
N LYS A 35 8.08 -0.21 -18.17
CA LYS A 35 6.68 -0.17 -17.71
C LYS A 35 6.59 -0.86 -16.37
N CYS A 36 5.96 -0.20 -15.43
CA CYS A 36 5.73 -0.69 -14.08
C CYS A 36 4.26 -0.54 -13.74
N GLN A 37 3.75 -1.42 -12.87
CA GLN A 37 2.47 -1.25 -12.21
C GLN A 37 2.69 -1.10 -10.72
N GLY A 38 2.03 -0.11 -10.10
CA GLY A 38 2.20 0.12 -8.68
C GLY A 38 1.14 1.04 -8.08
N THR A 39 1.18 1.09 -6.74
CA THR A 39 0.36 1.98 -5.93
C THR A 39 1.24 3.06 -5.31
N ILE A 40 0.81 4.32 -5.37
CA ILE A 40 1.49 5.45 -4.73
C ILE A 40 1.32 5.34 -3.22
N ILE A 41 2.44 5.15 -2.52
CA ILE A 41 2.46 5.02 -1.06
C ILE A 41 3.03 6.25 -0.35
N ARG A 42 3.78 7.10 -1.07
CA ARG A 42 4.30 8.36 -0.54
C ARG A 42 4.51 9.37 -1.65
N ARG A 43 4.29 10.64 -1.35
CA ARG A 43 4.64 11.77 -2.23
C ARG A 43 5.19 12.91 -1.40
N ILE A 44 6.29 13.50 -1.86
CA ILE A 44 6.90 14.67 -1.22
C ILE A 44 7.33 15.69 -2.26
N PRO A 45 7.22 16.99 -1.99
CA PRO A 45 7.81 18.02 -2.84
C PRO A 45 9.34 17.84 -2.91
N LEU A 46 9.90 17.93 -4.13
CA LEU A 46 11.34 17.96 -4.34
C LEU A 46 11.81 19.39 -4.63
N THR A 47 11.06 20.10 -5.45
CA THR A 47 11.24 21.51 -5.78
C THR A 47 9.87 22.18 -5.83
N GLU A 48 9.83 23.48 -6.15
CA GLU A 48 8.56 24.20 -6.35
C GLU A 48 7.65 23.52 -7.38
N THR A 49 8.22 22.89 -8.39
CA THR A 49 7.46 22.30 -9.52
C THR A 49 7.50 20.77 -9.58
N SER A 50 8.43 20.10 -8.87
CA SER A 50 8.68 18.67 -8.99
C SER A 50 8.33 17.93 -7.71
N MET A 51 8.02 16.63 -7.84
CA MET A 51 7.70 15.74 -6.72
C MET A 51 8.53 14.47 -6.77
N ILE A 52 8.90 13.95 -5.59
CA ILE A 52 9.29 12.55 -5.44
C ILE A 52 8.04 11.74 -5.14
N VAL A 53 7.87 10.66 -5.87
CA VAL A 53 6.78 9.69 -5.71
C VAL A 53 7.38 8.33 -5.35
N THR A 54 6.95 7.76 -4.23
CA THR A 54 7.31 6.41 -3.81
C THR A 54 6.16 5.47 -4.17
N TRP A 55 6.50 4.41 -4.85
CA TRP A 55 5.59 3.38 -5.33
C TRP A 55 5.82 2.07 -4.59
N CYS A 56 4.76 1.33 -4.32
CA CYS A 56 4.81 -0.10 -4.10
C CYS A 56 4.45 -0.77 -5.42
N THR A 57 5.39 -1.53 -6.02
CA THR A 57 5.24 -2.12 -7.36
C THR A 57 5.25 -3.64 -7.33
N ILE A 58 4.70 -4.25 -8.38
CA ILE A 58 4.70 -5.71 -8.53
C ILE A 58 6.13 -6.24 -8.77
N GLU A 59 6.86 -5.58 -9.69
CA GLU A 59 8.11 -6.12 -10.23
C GLU A 59 9.34 -5.68 -9.44
N HIS A 60 9.29 -4.49 -8.84
CA HIS A 60 10.47 -3.82 -8.28
C HIS A 60 10.32 -3.47 -6.79
N GLY A 61 9.26 -3.94 -6.12
CA GLY A 61 9.04 -3.59 -4.72
C GLY A 61 8.86 -2.09 -4.50
N ILE A 62 9.59 -1.53 -3.56
CA ILE A 62 9.54 -0.08 -3.26
C ILE A 62 10.43 0.67 -4.23
N LEU A 63 9.82 1.47 -5.10
CA LEU A 63 10.49 2.24 -6.15
C LEU A 63 10.27 3.74 -5.95
N LYS A 64 11.30 4.56 -6.18
CA LYS A 64 11.20 6.02 -6.10
C LYS A 64 11.38 6.67 -7.46
N THR A 65 10.53 7.64 -7.77
CA THR A 65 10.60 8.39 -9.02
C THR A 65 10.49 9.89 -8.80
N VAL A 66 11.13 10.66 -9.68
CA VAL A 66 10.93 12.12 -9.77
C VAL A 66 9.94 12.41 -10.89
N ALA A 67 8.83 13.02 -10.54
CA ALA A 67 7.87 13.59 -11.49
C ALA A 67 8.23 15.08 -11.70
N LYS A 68 9.01 15.37 -12.74
CA LYS A 68 9.44 16.73 -13.07
C LYS A 68 8.24 17.58 -13.53
N GLY A 69 8.11 18.76 -12.96
CA GLY A 69 7.03 19.68 -13.32
C GLY A 69 5.63 19.22 -12.89
N ALA A 70 5.50 18.19 -12.07
CA ALA A 70 4.20 17.60 -11.66
C ALA A 70 3.25 18.60 -10.97
N ARG A 71 3.80 19.65 -10.36
CA ARG A 71 3.02 20.67 -9.64
C ARG A 71 2.61 21.85 -10.54
N ARG A 72 2.99 21.85 -11.82
CA ARG A 72 2.57 22.90 -12.76
C ARG A 72 1.13 22.66 -13.24
N PRO A 73 0.30 23.69 -13.41
CA PRO A 73 -1.11 23.52 -13.83
C PRO A 73 -1.29 22.79 -15.16
N LYS A 74 -0.35 22.94 -16.10
CA LYS A 74 -0.35 22.26 -17.41
C LYS A 74 0.50 21.00 -17.45
N SER A 75 0.78 20.39 -16.30
CA SER A 75 1.59 19.17 -16.24
C SER A 75 0.83 17.95 -16.79
N PRO A 76 1.47 17.02 -17.52
CA PRO A 76 0.86 15.74 -17.88
C PRO A 76 0.58 14.87 -16.64
N PHE A 77 1.16 15.21 -15.50
CA PHE A 77 0.98 14.54 -14.20
C PHE A 77 -0.13 15.19 -13.34
N PHE A 78 -0.72 16.30 -13.79
CA PHE A 78 -1.73 17.02 -13.00
C PHE A 78 -2.92 16.11 -12.70
N GLY A 79 -3.30 16.01 -11.42
CA GLY A 79 -4.41 15.17 -10.96
C GLY A 79 -4.13 13.65 -10.95
N LYS A 80 -2.95 13.22 -11.41
CA LYS A 80 -2.60 11.80 -11.52
C LYS A 80 -1.70 11.28 -10.39
N ILE A 81 -1.09 12.18 -9.59
CA ILE A 81 -0.18 11.81 -8.51
C ILE A 81 -0.84 12.10 -7.17
N ASP A 82 -1.47 11.08 -6.59
CA ASP A 82 -1.99 11.18 -5.23
C ASP A 82 -1.87 9.87 -4.47
N LEU A 83 -1.90 9.92 -3.12
CA LEU A 83 -1.78 8.73 -2.26
C LEU A 83 -2.85 7.70 -2.62
N PHE A 84 -2.47 6.43 -2.55
CA PHE A 84 -3.31 5.26 -2.78
C PHE A 84 -3.76 5.05 -4.24
N PHE A 85 -3.42 5.97 -5.16
CA PHE A 85 -3.67 5.75 -6.59
C PHE A 85 -2.87 4.56 -7.09
N GLU A 86 -3.53 3.69 -7.83
CA GLU A 86 -2.92 2.61 -8.59
C GLU A 86 -2.78 3.04 -10.04
N ALA A 87 -1.61 2.80 -10.62
CA ALA A 87 -1.30 3.24 -11.97
C ALA A 87 -0.35 2.28 -12.68
N GLU A 88 -0.46 2.24 -14.00
CA GLU A 88 0.66 1.89 -14.89
C GLU A 88 1.48 3.13 -15.15
N PHE A 89 2.79 2.99 -15.15
CA PHE A 89 3.68 4.13 -15.37
C PHE A 89 4.98 3.72 -16.06
N GLU A 90 5.60 4.68 -16.74
CA GLU A 90 6.87 4.49 -17.43
C GLU A 90 7.97 5.27 -16.71
N ILE A 91 9.13 4.61 -16.55
CA ILE A 91 10.30 5.23 -15.95
C ILE A 91 11.51 5.23 -16.88
N SER A 92 12.38 6.22 -16.69
CA SER A 92 13.76 6.20 -17.15
C SER A 92 14.64 5.89 -15.93
N ARG A 93 15.30 4.72 -15.96
CA ARG A 93 16.16 4.31 -14.85
C ARG A 93 17.38 5.21 -14.73
N SER A 94 17.67 5.62 -13.50
CA SER A 94 18.93 6.28 -13.16
C SER A 94 20.03 5.22 -13.03
N LYS A 95 21.21 5.52 -13.57
CA LYS A 95 22.42 4.68 -13.37
C LYS A 95 23.21 5.11 -12.13
N LYS A 96 22.87 6.26 -11.52
CA LYS A 96 23.65 6.90 -10.45
C LYS A 96 22.97 6.88 -9.09
N SER A 97 21.67 6.54 -9.03
CA SER A 97 20.89 6.57 -7.80
C SER A 97 19.63 5.69 -7.92
N ASP A 98 19.01 5.37 -6.78
CA ASP A 98 17.71 4.71 -6.63
C ASP A 98 16.51 5.62 -6.97
N LEU A 99 16.77 6.86 -7.40
CA LEU A 99 15.76 7.84 -7.76
C LEU A 99 15.64 7.94 -9.29
N HIS A 100 14.61 7.31 -9.84
CA HIS A 100 14.35 7.23 -11.28
C HIS A 100 13.52 8.41 -11.78
N GLN A 101 13.42 8.62 -13.08
CA GLN A 101 12.55 9.65 -13.64
C GLN A 101 11.23 9.07 -14.10
N LEU A 102 10.10 9.58 -13.58
CA LEU A 102 8.77 9.29 -14.11
C LEU A 102 8.62 9.95 -15.48
N ARG A 103 8.21 9.17 -16.48
CA ARG A 103 8.02 9.62 -17.86
C ARG A 103 6.56 9.77 -18.23
N ASP A 104 5.76 8.77 -17.87
CA ASP A 104 4.32 8.76 -18.12
C ASP A 104 3.58 8.03 -17.01
N ILE A 105 2.27 8.27 -16.89
CA ILE A 105 1.39 7.67 -15.89
C ILE A 105 -0.04 7.55 -16.43
N ALA A 106 -0.60 6.35 -16.35
CA ALA A 106 -1.98 6.02 -16.64
C ALA A 106 -2.64 5.47 -15.37
N ILE A 107 -3.68 6.14 -14.88
CA ILE A 107 -4.38 5.73 -13.66
C ILE A 107 -5.25 4.51 -13.93
N ILE A 108 -5.11 3.48 -13.09
CA ILE A 108 -5.95 2.29 -13.05
C ILE A 108 -7.11 2.51 -12.08
N ASN A 109 -6.79 2.97 -10.85
CA ASN A 109 -7.78 3.15 -9.80
C ASN A 109 -7.38 4.30 -8.86
N THR A 110 -8.30 5.22 -8.60
CA THR A 110 -8.09 6.35 -7.70
C THR A 110 -8.42 6.03 -6.25
N ARG A 111 -9.22 5.00 -5.98
CA ARG A 111 -9.76 4.65 -4.66
C ARG A 111 -10.31 5.89 -3.93
N ALA A 112 -11.14 6.66 -4.64
CA ALA A 112 -11.58 7.99 -4.21
C ALA A 112 -12.29 7.98 -2.86
N LYS A 113 -13.05 6.92 -2.55
CA LYS A 113 -13.81 6.78 -1.31
C LYS A 113 -12.94 6.64 -0.05
N ILE A 114 -11.64 6.34 -0.19
CA ILE A 114 -10.73 6.34 0.95
C ILE A 114 -10.62 7.75 1.54
N ARG A 115 -10.62 8.80 0.68
CA ARG A 115 -10.46 10.20 1.12
C ARG A 115 -11.74 10.81 1.70
N GLU A 116 -12.89 10.21 1.44
CA GLU A 116 -14.17 10.68 1.97
C GLU A 116 -14.31 10.41 3.48
N SER A 117 -13.43 9.58 4.04
CA SER A 117 -13.47 9.18 5.45
C SER A 117 -12.11 9.27 6.11
N TYR A 118 -12.04 9.97 7.23
CA TYR A 118 -10.82 10.03 8.06
C TYR A 118 -10.33 8.64 8.47
N GLN A 119 -11.25 7.76 8.88
CA GLN A 119 -10.91 6.38 9.27
C GLN A 119 -10.27 5.59 8.14
N LYS A 120 -10.86 5.66 6.94
CA LYS A 120 -10.34 4.95 5.78
C LYS A 120 -8.96 5.48 5.42
N THR A 121 -8.78 6.81 5.46
CA THR A 121 -7.49 7.46 5.21
C THR A 121 -6.46 7.06 6.24
N LEU A 122 -6.81 7.01 7.53
CA LEU A 122 -5.90 6.61 8.60
C LEU A 122 -5.48 5.15 8.46
N ALA A 123 -6.43 4.24 8.18
CA ALA A 123 -6.14 2.82 7.95
C ALA A 123 -5.27 2.59 6.70
N ALA A 124 -5.59 3.27 5.59
CA ALA A 124 -4.80 3.20 4.37
C ALA A 124 -3.37 3.72 4.59
N SER A 125 -3.23 4.85 5.34
CA SER A 125 -1.93 5.40 5.72
C SER A 125 -1.13 4.44 6.59
N TYR A 126 -1.77 3.78 7.54
CA TYR A 126 -1.14 2.75 8.35
C TYR A 126 -0.62 1.59 7.49
N PHE A 127 -1.43 1.06 6.57
CA PHE A 127 -1.04 -0.06 5.72
C PHE A 127 0.14 0.28 4.80
N VAL A 128 0.12 1.43 4.15
CA VAL A 128 1.22 1.84 3.26
C VAL A 128 2.49 2.15 4.04
N GLU A 129 2.38 2.74 5.23
CA GLU A 129 3.54 3.04 6.05
C GLU A 129 4.16 1.77 6.64
N LEU A 130 3.34 0.80 7.07
CA LEU A 130 3.82 -0.51 7.51
C LEU A 130 4.63 -1.19 6.40
N ILE A 131 4.08 -1.28 5.18
CA ILE A 131 4.82 -1.84 4.04
C ILE A 131 6.13 -1.10 3.79
N ASN A 132 6.13 0.23 3.82
CA ASN A 132 7.34 1.01 3.61
C ASN A 132 8.41 0.78 4.69
N LYS A 133 8.01 0.35 5.90
CA LYS A 133 8.93 0.02 7.00
C LYS A 133 9.54 -1.37 6.90
N VAL A 134 8.77 -2.35 6.40
CA VAL A 134 9.18 -3.75 6.36
C VAL A 134 9.78 -4.18 5.02
N SER A 135 9.67 -3.35 3.98
CA SER A 135 10.15 -3.68 2.64
C SER A 135 11.50 -3.04 2.35
N GLU A 136 12.38 -3.81 1.72
CA GLU A 136 13.63 -3.29 1.19
C GLU A 136 13.42 -2.58 -0.16
N PRO A 137 14.22 -1.53 -0.45
CA PRO A 137 14.17 -0.86 -1.75
C PRO A 137 14.49 -1.84 -2.90
N GLU A 138 13.71 -1.75 -3.97
CA GLU A 138 13.87 -2.53 -5.21
C GLU A 138 13.93 -4.06 -5.05
N ALA A 139 13.49 -4.59 -3.90
CA ALA A 139 13.31 -6.02 -3.69
C ALA A 139 11.90 -6.44 -4.13
N PRO A 140 11.73 -7.47 -4.99
CA PRO A 140 10.41 -7.93 -5.42
C PRO A 140 9.57 -8.40 -4.23
N ILE A 141 8.37 -7.83 -4.09
CA ILE A 141 7.44 -8.09 -2.98
C ILE A 141 6.02 -8.36 -3.48
N ARG A 142 5.88 -9.19 -4.51
CA ARG A 142 4.60 -9.46 -5.17
C ARG A 142 3.46 -9.73 -4.17
N SER A 143 3.67 -10.63 -3.22
CA SER A 143 2.63 -10.99 -2.24
C SER A 143 2.24 -9.81 -1.34
N ILE A 144 3.21 -8.98 -0.95
CA ILE A 144 2.97 -7.76 -0.17
C ILE A 144 2.23 -6.72 -1.01
N TYR A 145 2.59 -6.55 -2.30
CA TYR A 145 1.87 -5.67 -3.22
C TYR A 145 0.40 -6.10 -3.39
N GLU A 146 0.16 -7.40 -3.64
CA GLU A 146 -1.18 -7.94 -3.80
C GLU A 146 -2.02 -7.78 -2.52
N LEU A 147 -1.40 -7.95 -1.34
CA LEU A 147 -2.03 -7.68 -0.06
C LEU A 147 -2.43 -6.20 0.07
N LEU A 148 -1.53 -5.27 -0.28
CA LEU A 148 -1.81 -3.84 -0.27
C LEU A 148 -2.99 -3.48 -1.17
N VAL A 149 -2.99 -3.96 -2.41
CA VAL A 149 -4.07 -3.71 -3.37
C VAL A 149 -5.41 -4.20 -2.83
N ARG A 150 -5.45 -5.42 -2.27
CA ARG A 150 -6.68 -5.97 -1.65
C ARG A 150 -7.15 -5.12 -0.46
N ALA A 151 -6.22 -4.73 0.42
CA ALA A 151 -6.55 -3.92 1.60
C ALA A 151 -7.09 -2.54 1.22
N LEU A 152 -6.45 -1.85 0.26
CA LEU A 152 -6.92 -0.54 -0.21
C LEU A 152 -8.25 -0.63 -0.96
N ASN A 153 -8.46 -1.67 -1.78
CA ASN A 153 -9.73 -1.90 -2.47
C ASN A 153 -10.87 -2.24 -1.49
N PHE A 154 -10.54 -2.90 -0.37
CA PHE A 154 -11.49 -3.10 0.72
C PHE A 154 -11.87 -1.77 1.38
N LEU A 155 -10.89 -0.93 1.73
CA LEU A 155 -11.14 0.38 2.34
C LEU A 155 -11.90 1.32 1.41
N ASP A 156 -11.73 1.22 0.10
CA ASP A 156 -12.52 1.99 -0.85
C ASP A 156 -14.03 1.65 -0.75
N LYS A 157 -14.36 0.39 -0.46
CA LYS A 157 -15.75 -0.10 -0.42
C LYS A 157 -16.34 -0.14 0.98
N SER A 158 -15.53 -0.32 2.01
CA SER A 158 -15.95 -0.63 3.38
C SER A 158 -15.16 0.19 4.41
N ASN A 159 -15.70 0.33 5.61
CA ASN A 159 -14.98 0.94 6.72
C ASN A 159 -13.93 -0.03 7.28
N PRO A 160 -12.81 0.49 7.82
CA PRO A 160 -11.82 -0.34 8.48
C PRO A 160 -12.41 -1.02 9.72
N THR A 161 -11.97 -2.24 9.97
CA THR A 161 -12.29 -2.99 11.19
C THR A 161 -11.01 -3.41 11.89
N GLN A 162 -11.07 -3.66 13.20
CA GLN A 162 -9.93 -4.20 13.94
C GLN A 162 -9.46 -5.54 13.35
N GLY A 163 -10.42 -6.39 12.91
CA GLY A 163 -10.08 -7.65 12.23
C GLY A 163 -9.32 -7.46 10.93
N ALA A 164 -9.65 -6.40 10.15
CA ALA A 164 -8.91 -6.10 8.92
C ALA A 164 -7.47 -5.66 9.20
N VAL A 165 -7.26 -4.86 10.25
CA VAL A 165 -5.91 -4.44 10.67
C VAL A 165 -5.08 -5.65 11.13
N LEU A 166 -5.64 -6.49 12.02
CA LEU A 166 -4.98 -7.70 12.49
C LEU A 166 -4.67 -8.69 11.37
N HIS A 167 -5.60 -8.85 10.42
CA HIS A 167 -5.37 -9.71 9.25
C HIS A 167 -4.21 -9.19 8.40
N PHE A 168 -4.17 -7.89 8.12
CA PHE A 168 -3.10 -7.27 7.35
C PHE A 168 -1.73 -7.48 8.02
N GLU A 169 -1.64 -7.23 9.32
CA GLU A 169 -0.42 -7.44 10.12
C GLU A 169 0.01 -8.92 10.10
N LYS A 170 -0.94 -9.85 10.22
CA LYS A 170 -0.67 -11.30 10.17
C LYS A 170 -0.13 -11.74 8.82
N GLU A 171 -0.72 -11.27 7.73
CA GLU A 171 -0.24 -11.60 6.38
C GLU A 171 1.19 -11.06 6.17
N ILE A 172 1.48 -9.83 6.63
CA ILE A 172 2.84 -9.27 6.58
C ILE A 172 3.82 -10.15 7.35
N THR A 173 3.52 -10.54 8.61
CA THR A 173 4.42 -11.43 9.40
C THR A 173 4.61 -12.78 8.73
N SER A 174 3.57 -13.32 8.08
CA SER A 174 3.66 -14.56 7.33
C SER A 174 4.58 -14.44 6.10
N TYR A 175 4.45 -13.36 5.31
CA TYR A 175 5.29 -13.13 4.14
C TYR A 175 6.75 -12.85 4.50
N LEU A 176 7.00 -12.26 5.65
CA LEU A 176 8.35 -12.04 6.17
C LEU A 176 8.96 -13.31 6.82
N GLY A 177 8.17 -14.37 6.99
CA GLY A 177 8.62 -15.60 7.63
C GLY A 177 8.85 -15.48 9.14
N ILE A 178 8.25 -14.48 9.80
CA ILE A 178 8.42 -14.17 11.22
C ILE A 178 7.14 -14.38 12.04
N LEU A 179 6.14 -15.06 11.48
CA LEU A 179 4.87 -15.31 12.17
C LEU A 179 5.10 -16.19 13.41
N ASP A 180 4.79 -15.62 14.58
CA ASP A 180 4.79 -16.33 15.86
C ASP A 180 3.34 -16.64 16.27
N PRO A 181 2.95 -17.93 16.40
CA PRO A 181 1.59 -18.32 16.79
C PRO A 181 1.20 -17.89 18.21
N GLU A 182 2.17 -17.66 19.09
CA GLU A 182 1.95 -17.32 20.51
C GLU A 182 1.88 -15.81 20.74
N LYS A 183 2.27 -14.99 19.76
CA LYS A 183 2.27 -13.51 19.83
C LYS A 183 1.22 -12.89 18.93
N LEU A 184 0.83 -11.66 19.26
CA LEU A 184 0.09 -10.83 18.31
C LEU A 184 1.03 -10.42 17.16
N PRO A 185 0.55 -10.38 15.91
CA PRO A 185 1.36 -9.99 14.76
C PRO A 185 2.04 -8.62 14.93
N PHE A 186 1.34 -7.67 15.56
CA PHE A 186 1.90 -6.36 15.87
C PHE A 186 3.11 -6.43 16.81
N ASP A 187 3.05 -7.27 17.85
CA ASP A 187 4.14 -7.40 18.81
C ASP A 187 5.38 -8.00 18.13
N THR A 188 5.19 -9.04 17.32
CA THR A 188 6.27 -9.64 16.51
C THR A 188 6.92 -8.61 15.57
N LEU A 189 6.10 -7.80 14.87
CA LEU A 189 6.60 -6.76 14.00
C LEU A 189 7.34 -5.66 14.77
N SER A 190 6.86 -5.27 15.95
CA SER A 190 7.45 -4.20 16.76
C SER A 190 8.81 -4.56 17.36
N GLU A 191 9.09 -5.84 17.54
CA GLU A 191 10.40 -6.33 17.99
C GLU A 191 11.48 -6.15 16.91
N MET A 192 11.10 -6.16 15.62
CA MET A 192 12.03 -6.15 14.49
C MET A 192 12.05 -4.83 13.72
N TYR A 193 10.96 -4.09 13.74
CA TYR A 193 10.79 -2.89 12.92
C TYR A 193 10.30 -1.70 13.77
N ASN A 194 10.75 -0.49 13.41
CA ASN A 194 10.21 0.75 13.97
C ASN A 194 8.85 1.05 13.34
N LEU A 195 7.79 0.53 13.93
CA LEU A 195 6.45 0.57 13.38
C LEU A 195 5.81 1.98 13.34
N PRO A 196 4.81 2.19 12.48
CA PRO A 196 4.06 3.44 12.43
C PRO A 196 3.36 3.73 13.77
N LYS A 197 3.56 4.94 14.29
CA LYS A 197 3.00 5.37 15.59
C LYS A 197 1.47 5.55 15.57
N MET A 198 0.85 5.58 14.41
CA MET A 198 -0.59 5.83 14.25
C MET A 198 -1.50 4.63 14.54
N ARG A 199 -0.95 3.45 14.80
CA ARG A 199 -1.76 2.24 15.07
C ARG A 199 -2.67 2.35 16.30
N PRO A 200 -2.19 2.83 17.46
CA PRO A 200 -3.07 3.00 18.63
C PRO A 200 -4.27 3.90 18.33
N ASP A 201 -4.04 5.04 17.68
CA ASP A 201 -5.10 5.98 17.30
C ASP A 201 -6.10 5.34 16.34
N LEU A 202 -5.61 4.56 15.37
CA LEU A 202 -6.46 3.81 14.43
C LEU A 202 -7.37 2.81 15.17
N ILE A 203 -6.82 2.02 16.07
CA ILE A 203 -7.58 1.01 16.82
C ILE A 203 -8.59 1.68 17.76
N GLU A 204 -8.19 2.75 18.45
CA GLU A 204 -9.09 3.52 19.31
C GLU A 204 -10.27 4.09 18.53
N PHE A 205 -9.98 4.66 17.35
CA PHE A 205 -11.00 5.25 16.49
C PHE A 205 -11.99 4.20 15.96
N ILE A 206 -11.52 3.04 15.53
CA ILE A 206 -12.36 1.90 15.11
C ILE A 206 -13.28 1.46 16.27
N ASN A 207 -12.74 1.36 17.48
CA ASN A 207 -13.51 0.91 18.66
C ASN A 207 -14.59 1.91 19.09
N LYS A 208 -14.33 3.22 19.00
CA LYS A 208 -15.33 4.26 19.33
C LYS A 208 -16.55 4.18 18.42
N GLN A 209 -16.37 3.92 17.13
CA GLN A 209 -17.50 3.84 16.19
C GLN A 209 -18.34 2.58 16.38
N ASN A 210 -17.72 1.44 16.73
CA ASN A 210 -18.46 0.22 17.01
C ASN A 210 -19.38 0.37 18.25
N LYS A 211 -19.03 1.24 19.20
CA LYS A 211 -19.86 1.55 20.35
C LYS A 211 -21.03 2.49 20.03
N GLY A 212 -20.85 3.43 19.11
CA GLY A 212 -21.88 4.37 18.69
C GLY A 212 -22.93 3.79 17.73
N SER A 213 -22.66 2.63 17.13
CA SER A 213 -23.60 1.94 16.24
C SER A 213 -24.54 0.96 16.98
N ASN A 214 -24.32 0.71 18.27
CA ASN A 214 -25.10 -0.18 19.13
C ASN A 214 -25.97 0.57 20.16
N SER A 215 -26.05 1.86 20.08
CA SER A 215 -26.95 2.75 20.83
C SER A 215 -27.95 3.42 19.90
#